data_66b3fd101c90bafd1381bb06f9faa797
#
_entry.id   66b3fd101c90bafd1381bb06f9faa797
#
_cell.length_a   1.000
_cell.length_b   1.000
_cell.length_c   1.000
_cell.angle_alpha   90.00
_cell.angle_beta   90.00
_cell.angle_gamma   90.00
#
_symmetry.space_group_name_H-M   'P 1'
#
loop_
_entity.id
_entity.type
_entity.pdbx_description
1 polymer ?
#
loop_
_entity_poly.entity_id
_entity_poly.type
_entity_poly.pdbx_seq_one_letter_code
_entity_poly.pdbx_strand_id
1 'polypeptide(L)'
;CKRALSEVHVPYHEIIIDGTVNFLKDTRKGPYVTTMKKADLLVPSVSAASIVAKVARDEYMSRQHELYPEYGFDGHVGYGTAAHKAALEQHGVTPLHRKSFAPIAQLLGNEINTYVKPSREGTTRGKGDESETIASEWLAQNGFSILERNWRIKLCEIDIVAQKKGAI
;
A
#
# COMPACT_ATOMS: atom_id res chain seq x y z
N CYS A 1 6.66 -12.94 -5.15
CA CYS A 1 8.11 -12.99 -4.77
C CYS A 1 8.84 -14.23 -5.33
N LYS A 2 8.40 -15.50 -5.05
CA LYS A 2 9.14 -16.70 -5.51
C LYS A 2 9.38 -16.72 -7.02
N ARG A 3 8.33 -16.51 -7.85
CA ARG A 3 8.46 -16.45 -9.32
C ARG A 3 9.35 -15.29 -9.80
N ALA A 4 9.22 -14.09 -9.22
CA ALA A 4 10.08 -12.97 -9.57
C ALA A 4 11.54 -13.27 -9.26
N LEU A 5 11.83 -13.92 -8.14
CA LEU A 5 13.19 -14.26 -7.75
C LEU A 5 13.78 -15.42 -8.59
N SER A 6 12.97 -16.30 -9.18
CA SER A 6 13.46 -17.34 -10.11
C SER A 6 13.96 -16.77 -11.43
N GLU A 7 13.51 -15.58 -11.81
CA GLU A 7 13.93 -14.88 -13.03
C GLU A 7 15.18 -14.00 -12.82
N VAL A 8 15.69 -13.89 -11.59
CA VAL A 8 16.90 -13.14 -11.28
C VAL A 8 18.12 -14.07 -11.48
N HIS A 9 18.84 -13.85 -12.56
CA HIS A 9 20.02 -14.64 -12.96
C HIS A 9 21.37 -13.99 -12.63
N VAL A 10 21.32 -12.78 -12.01
CA VAL A 10 22.53 -12.08 -11.55
C VAL A 10 22.84 -12.45 -10.09
N PRO A 11 24.13 -12.47 -9.69
CA PRO A 11 24.49 -12.66 -8.28
C PRO A 11 23.90 -11.55 -7.40
N TYR A 12 23.44 -11.92 -6.21
CA TYR A 12 22.98 -11.00 -5.19
C TYR A 12 23.42 -11.49 -3.81
N HIS A 13 23.67 -10.57 -2.90
CA HIS A 13 24.13 -10.86 -1.54
C HIS A 13 22.98 -10.87 -0.53
N GLU A 14 21.93 -10.12 -0.79
CA GLU A 14 20.81 -9.91 0.11
C GLU A 14 19.50 -9.78 -0.67
N ILE A 15 18.41 -10.15 -0.02
CA ILE A 15 17.04 -9.95 -0.51
C ILE A 15 16.33 -9.08 0.52
N ILE A 16 15.94 -7.87 0.13
CA ILE A 16 15.18 -6.97 1.01
C ILE A 16 13.72 -7.02 0.60
N ILE A 17 12.83 -7.28 1.58
CA ILE A 17 11.38 -7.29 1.40
C ILE A 17 10.79 -6.14 2.22
N ASP A 18 10.06 -5.26 1.54
CA ASP A 18 9.24 -4.26 2.24
C ASP A 18 8.12 -4.93 3.01
N GLY A 19 8.00 -4.58 4.29
CA GLY A 19 7.04 -5.15 5.22
C GLY A 19 7.68 -6.01 6.31
N THR A 20 6.87 -6.86 6.95
CA THR A 20 7.28 -7.67 8.12
C THR A 20 7.26 -9.17 7.86
N VAL A 21 6.84 -9.59 6.68
CA VAL A 21 6.61 -11.01 6.39
C VAL A 21 7.68 -11.54 5.44
N ASN A 22 8.47 -12.50 5.92
CA ASN A 22 9.41 -13.24 5.08
C ASN A 22 8.67 -14.37 4.36
N PHE A 23 8.26 -14.13 3.10
CA PHE A 23 7.57 -15.12 2.26
C PHE A 23 8.49 -16.25 1.77
N LEU A 24 9.78 -16.17 2.03
CA LEU A 24 10.79 -17.12 1.60
C LEU A 24 11.37 -17.92 2.77
N LYS A 25 10.88 -17.73 4.00
CA LYS A 25 11.42 -18.33 5.23
C LYS A 25 11.65 -19.85 5.12
N ASP A 26 10.73 -20.55 4.43
CA ASP A 26 10.75 -22.00 4.27
C ASP A 26 11.52 -22.45 3.01
N THR A 27 12.34 -21.58 2.44
CA THR A 27 13.18 -21.85 1.27
C THR A 27 14.67 -21.73 1.62
N ARG A 28 15.55 -22.29 0.76
CA ARG A 28 17.01 -22.12 0.89
C ARG A 28 17.46 -20.66 0.88
N LYS A 29 16.63 -19.75 0.39
CA LYS A 29 16.90 -18.31 0.32
C LYS A 29 16.43 -17.55 1.56
N GLY A 30 15.66 -18.17 2.43
CA GLY A 30 15.12 -17.56 3.65
C GLY A 30 16.14 -16.86 4.54
N PRO A 31 17.34 -17.45 4.78
CA PRO A 31 18.39 -16.83 5.59
C PRO A 31 18.99 -15.55 5.00
N TYR A 32 18.85 -15.34 3.69
CA TYR A 32 19.35 -14.13 2.99
C TYR A 32 18.30 -13.02 2.88
N VAL A 33 17.17 -13.17 3.56
CA VAL A 33 16.06 -12.22 3.49
C VAL A 33 16.04 -11.32 4.71
N THR A 34 16.15 -10.02 4.47
CA THR A 34 15.86 -8.96 5.43
C THR A 34 14.45 -8.42 5.18
N THR A 35 13.61 -8.38 6.21
CA THR A 35 12.30 -7.71 6.15
C THR A 35 12.38 -6.37 6.87
N MET A 36 11.89 -5.32 6.22
CA MET A 36 11.96 -3.97 6.76
C MET A 36 10.67 -3.21 6.46
N LYS A 37 10.05 -2.63 7.48
CA LYS A 37 8.88 -1.74 7.28
C LYS A 37 9.32 -0.46 6.59
N LYS A 38 8.59 -0.03 5.58
CA LYS A 38 8.88 1.17 4.80
C LYS A 38 10.28 1.11 4.15
N ALA A 39 10.68 -0.07 3.69
CA ALA A 39 11.96 -0.24 3.01
C ALA A 39 12.04 0.59 1.73
N ASP A 40 10.93 0.84 1.08
CA ASP A 40 10.78 1.72 -0.08
C ASP A 40 11.19 3.18 0.21
N LEU A 41 11.10 3.63 1.45
CA LEU A 41 11.55 4.95 1.88
C LEU A 41 13.01 4.98 2.36
N LEU A 42 13.54 3.85 2.81
CA LEU A 42 14.83 3.76 3.50
C LEU A 42 15.94 3.21 2.60
N VAL A 43 15.59 2.38 1.63
CA VAL A 43 16.53 1.66 0.76
C VAL A 43 16.29 2.04 -0.69
N PRO A 44 17.21 2.80 -1.34
CA PRO A 44 17.03 3.30 -2.70
C PRO A 44 16.73 2.22 -3.74
N SER A 45 17.34 1.04 -3.63
CA SER A 45 17.07 -0.08 -4.53
C SER A 45 15.65 -0.63 -4.39
N VAL A 46 15.08 -0.63 -3.18
CA VAL A 46 13.68 -1.04 -2.93
C VAL A 46 12.73 0.01 -3.47
N SER A 47 13.03 1.30 -3.29
CA SER A 47 12.28 2.41 -3.88
C SER A 47 12.22 2.30 -5.40
N ALA A 48 13.37 2.13 -6.05
CA ALA A 48 13.46 1.96 -7.49
C ALA A 48 12.68 0.72 -7.98
N ALA A 49 12.82 -0.42 -7.31
CA ALA A 49 12.09 -1.64 -7.63
C ALA A 49 10.57 -1.47 -7.49
N SER A 50 10.12 -0.73 -6.48
CA SER A 50 8.70 -0.42 -6.27
C SER A 50 8.11 0.42 -7.40
N ILE A 51 8.86 1.42 -7.88
CA ILE A 51 8.46 2.27 -9.01
C ILE A 51 8.35 1.43 -10.29
N VAL A 52 9.39 0.65 -10.61
CA VAL A 52 9.40 -0.22 -11.80
C VAL A 52 8.24 -1.22 -11.76
N ALA A 53 8.03 -1.88 -10.63
CA ALA A 53 6.94 -2.83 -10.46
C ALA A 53 5.56 -2.18 -10.62
N LYS A 54 5.40 -0.95 -10.11
CA LYS A 54 4.15 -0.19 -10.26
C LYS A 54 3.89 0.16 -11.71
N VAL A 55 4.86 0.74 -12.42
CA VAL A 55 4.72 1.14 -13.83
C VAL A 55 4.39 -0.08 -14.69
N ALA A 56 5.16 -1.16 -14.56
CA ALA A 56 4.92 -2.40 -15.31
C ALA A 56 3.53 -2.99 -15.04
N ARG A 57 3.03 -2.91 -13.79
CA ARG A 57 1.68 -3.34 -13.44
C ARG A 57 0.62 -2.45 -14.07
N ASP A 58 0.79 -1.14 -14.00
CA ASP A 58 -0.18 -0.18 -14.53
C ASP A 58 -0.28 -0.32 -16.06
N GLU A 59 0.84 -0.46 -16.78
CA GLU A 59 0.86 -0.76 -18.21
C GLU A 59 0.20 -2.11 -18.56
N TYR A 60 0.45 -3.14 -17.74
CA TYR A 60 -0.20 -4.44 -17.93
C TYR A 60 -1.72 -4.30 -17.80
N MET A 61 -2.20 -3.61 -16.75
CA MET A 61 -3.64 -3.41 -16.53
C MET A 61 -4.30 -2.56 -17.62
N SER A 62 -3.60 -1.55 -18.13
CA SER A 62 -4.10 -0.76 -19.27
C SER A 62 -4.28 -1.61 -20.51
N ARG A 63 -3.36 -2.52 -20.81
CA ARG A 63 -3.52 -3.50 -21.90
C ARG A 63 -4.67 -4.49 -21.65
N GLN A 64 -4.92 -4.85 -20.38
CA GLN A 64 -6.05 -5.72 -20.04
C GLN A 64 -7.41 -5.02 -20.22
N HIS A 65 -7.45 -3.68 -20.24
CA HIS A 65 -8.67 -2.95 -20.58
C HIS A 65 -9.19 -3.25 -21.99
N GLU A 66 -8.29 -3.51 -22.94
CA GLU A 66 -8.67 -3.89 -24.32
C GLU A 66 -9.42 -5.25 -24.37
N LEU A 67 -9.08 -6.17 -23.42
CA LEU A 67 -9.70 -7.49 -23.33
C LEU A 67 -10.93 -7.52 -22.42
N TYR A 68 -11.03 -6.59 -21.50
CA TYR A 68 -12.09 -6.48 -20.48
C TYR A 68 -12.55 -5.02 -20.33
N PRO A 69 -13.08 -4.39 -21.38
CA PRO A 69 -13.42 -2.96 -21.36
C PRO A 69 -14.49 -2.62 -20.31
N GLU A 70 -15.38 -3.57 -20.02
CA GLU A 70 -16.46 -3.43 -19.03
C GLU A 70 -15.97 -3.18 -17.59
N TYR A 71 -14.70 -3.53 -17.29
CA TYR A 71 -14.13 -3.30 -15.95
C TYR A 71 -13.48 -1.93 -15.80
N GLY A 72 -13.19 -1.20 -16.87
CA GLY A 72 -12.58 0.13 -16.81
C GLY A 72 -11.17 0.14 -16.21
N PHE A 73 -10.36 -0.87 -16.53
CA PHE A 73 -9.00 -1.01 -15.95
C PHE A 73 -8.04 0.12 -16.32
N ASP A 74 -8.30 0.85 -17.38
CA ASP A 74 -7.54 2.05 -17.78
C ASP A 74 -7.66 3.20 -16.77
N GLY A 75 -8.82 3.32 -16.11
CA GLY A 75 -9.09 4.38 -15.15
C GLY A 75 -8.58 4.10 -13.72
N HIS A 76 -8.51 2.84 -13.32
CA HIS A 76 -8.18 2.48 -11.92
C HIS A 76 -7.17 1.34 -11.76
N VAL A 77 -6.62 0.84 -12.86
CA VAL A 77 -5.57 -0.20 -12.93
C VAL A 77 -5.79 -1.37 -11.95
N GLY A 78 -7.06 -1.76 -11.75
CA GLY A 78 -7.46 -2.85 -10.87
C GLY A 78 -7.48 -2.52 -9.38
N TYR A 79 -7.37 -1.25 -8.98
CA TYR A 79 -7.62 -0.84 -7.60
C TYR A 79 -9.11 -0.95 -7.26
N GLY A 80 -9.42 -1.18 -5.96
CA GLY A 80 -10.78 -1.43 -5.46
C GLY A 80 -11.65 -0.17 -5.37
N THR A 81 -11.73 0.60 -6.45
CA THR A 81 -12.61 1.76 -6.57
C THR A 81 -14.08 1.35 -6.60
N ALA A 82 -15.00 2.29 -6.39
CA ALA A 82 -16.44 2.04 -6.50
C ALA A 82 -16.81 1.50 -7.89
N ALA A 83 -16.22 2.06 -8.98
CA ALA A 83 -16.43 1.62 -10.33
C ALA A 83 -16.00 0.16 -10.54
N HIS A 84 -14.81 -0.22 -10.05
CA HIS A 84 -14.33 -1.60 -10.14
C HIS A 84 -15.22 -2.58 -9.36
N LYS A 85 -15.71 -2.19 -8.18
CA LYS A 85 -16.63 -3.02 -7.40
C LYS A 85 -17.95 -3.24 -8.11
N ALA A 86 -18.54 -2.17 -8.69
CA ALA A 86 -19.77 -2.27 -9.49
C ALA A 86 -19.58 -3.17 -10.72
N ALA A 87 -18.45 -3.05 -11.42
CA ALA A 87 -18.12 -3.92 -12.54
C ALA A 87 -18.01 -5.40 -12.12
N LEU A 88 -17.40 -5.67 -10.97
CA LEU A 88 -17.32 -7.02 -10.39
C LEU A 88 -18.70 -7.60 -10.04
N GLU A 89 -19.60 -6.80 -9.50
CA GLU A 89 -20.97 -7.21 -9.18
C GLU A 89 -21.77 -7.51 -10.45
N GLN A 90 -21.56 -6.72 -11.50
CA GLN A 90 -22.30 -6.84 -12.77
C GLN A 90 -21.75 -7.95 -13.68
N HIS A 91 -20.43 -8.06 -13.81
CA HIS A 91 -19.77 -8.92 -14.81
C HIS A 91 -19.03 -10.13 -14.16
N GLY A 92 -18.98 -10.19 -12.82
CA GLY A 92 -18.30 -11.27 -12.10
C GLY A 92 -16.79 -11.09 -12.05
N VAL A 93 -16.06 -12.20 -11.86
CA VAL A 93 -14.60 -12.21 -11.73
C VAL A 93 -13.92 -12.71 -13.01
N THR A 94 -12.80 -12.12 -13.37
CA THR A 94 -11.93 -12.57 -14.47
C THR A 94 -10.76 -13.37 -13.94
N PRO A 95 -9.97 -14.05 -14.79
CA PRO A 95 -8.73 -14.72 -14.40
C PRO A 95 -7.68 -13.79 -13.80
N LEU A 96 -7.79 -12.47 -13.99
CA LEU A 96 -6.91 -11.46 -13.42
C LEU A 96 -7.12 -11.28 -11.91
N HIS A 97 -8.33 -11.60 -11.44
CA HIS A 97 -8.69 -11.41 -10.05
C HIS A 97 -8.12 -12.50 -9.16
N ARG A 98 -7.44 -12.07 -8.09
CA ARG A 98 -6.85 -12.98 -7.11
C ARG A 98 -7.95 -13.57 -6.21
N LYS A 99 -8.31 -14.85 -6.42
CA LYS A 99 -9.38 -15.54 -5.72
C LYS A 99 -9.24 -15.56 -4.18
N SER A 100 -7.98 -15.46 -3.68
CA SER A 100 -7.69 -15.37 -2.24
C SER A 100 -7.83 -13.96 -1.66
N PHE A 101 -8.12 -12.96 -2.48
CA PHE A 101 -8.36 -11.60 -2.01
C PHE A 101 -9.77 -11.50 -1.44
N ALA A 102 -9.92 -11.02 -0.19
CA ALA A 102 -11.16 -11.10 0.56
C ALA A 102 -12.42 -10.63 -0.21
N PRO A 103 -12.44 -9.46 -0.86
CA PRO A 103 -13.61 -9.05 -1.64
C PRO A 103 -13.98 -9.99 -2.79
N ILE A 104 -12.98 -10.57 -3.46
CA ILE A 104 -13.19 -11.52 -4.56
C ILE A 104 -13.69 -12.86 -4.05
N ALA A 105 -13.12 -13.36 -2.96
CA ALA A 105 -13.53 -14.61 -2.36
C ALA A 105 -14.96 -14.53 -1.83
N GLN A 106 -15.41 -13.40 -1.30
CA GLN A 106 -16.81 -13.15 -0.89
C GLN A 106 -17.76 -13.23 -2.08
N LEU A 107 -17.42 -12.59 -3.21
CA LEU A 107 -18.21 -12.66 -4.45
C LEU A 107 -18.32 -14.09 -4.99
N LEU A 108 -17.29 -14.91 -4.79
CA LEU A 108 -17.28 -16.31 -5.22
C LEU A 108 -18.02 -17.25 -4.26
N GLY A 109 -18.61 -16.75 -3.17
CA GLY A 109 -19.27 -17.56 -2.16
C GLY A 109 -18.33 -18.48 -1.38
N ASN A 110 -17.02 -18.28 -1.50
CA ASN A 110 -16.06 -19.03 -0.72
C ASN A 110 -16.11 -18.52 0.72
N GLU A 111 -16.40 -19.40 1.69
CA GLU A 111 -16.19 -19.08 3.09
C GLU A 111 -14.71 -18.76 3.29
N ILE A 112 -14.43 -17.46 3.35
CA ILE A 112 -13.12 -17.06 3.82
C ILE A 112 -13.14 -17.33 5.32
N ASN A 113 -12.17 -18.10 5.76
CA ASN A 113 -11.77 -18.06 7.17
C ASN A 113 -11.30 -16.62 7.43
N THR A 114 -12.27 -15.74 7.58
CA THR A 114 -12.05 -14.34 7.91
C THR A 114 -11.46 -14.37 9.30
N TYR A 115 -10.13 -14.24 9.36
CA TYR A 115 -9.56 -13.62 10.53
C TYR A 115 -10.24 -12.24 10.63
N VAL A 116 -11.35 -12.23 11.35
CA VAL A 116 -12.03 -11.01 11.74
C VAL A 116 -11.01 -10.28 12.60
N LYS A 117 -10.32 -9.36 11.97
CA LYS A 117 -9.51 -8.40 12.72
C LYS A 117 -10.46 -7.84 13.75
N PRO A 118 -10.23 -8.06 15.06
CA PRO A 118 -11.16 -7.57 16.07
C PRO A 118 -11.42 -6.11 15.74
N SER A 119 -12.70 -5.77 15.62
CA SER A 119 -13.13 -4.41 15.38
C SER A 119 -12.47 -3.55 16.46
N ARG A 120 -11.45 -2.78 16.05
CA ARG A 120 -10.92 -1.76 16.94
C ARG A 120 -12.08 -0.78 17.11
N GLU A 121 -12.75 -0.87 18.26
CA GLU A 121 -13.69 0.16 18.68
C GLU A 121 -12.95 1.50 18.66
N GLY A 122 -13.41 2.40 17.84
CA GLY A 122 -12.80 3.68 17.54
C GLY A 122 -12.34 3.75 16.08
N THR A 123 -12.98 4.60 15.31
CA THR A 123 -12.61 4.88 13.93
C THR A 123 -11.17 5.35 13.89
N THR A 124 -10.39 4.89 12.92
CA THR A 124 -9.00 5.29 12.68
C THR A 124 -8.85 6.82 12.60
N ARG A 125 -9.90 7.53 12.22
CA ARG A 125 -10.00 8.99 12.22
C ARG A 125 -9.93 9.59 13.63
N GLY A 126 -10.67 9.09 14.62
CA GLY A 126 -10.63 9.66 15.97
C GLY A 126 -9.27 9.52 16.67
N LYS A 127 -8.51 8.43 16.37
CA LYS A 127 -7.14 8.27 16.89
C LYS A 127 -6.10 9.11 16.15
N GLY A 128 -6.35 9.43 14.89
CA GLY A 128 -5.54 10.40 14.13
C GLY A 128 -5.65 11.79 14.76
N ASP A 129 -6.86 12.27 14.96
CA ASP A 129 -7.16 13.60 15.52
C ASP A 129 -6.59 13.79 16.94
N GLU A 130 -6.66 12.76 17.80
CA GLU A 130 -6.03 12.78 19.13
C GLU A 130 -4.50 12.87 19.03
N SER A 131 -3.88 12.08 18.16
CA SER A 131 -2.42 12.06 17.99
C SER A 131 -1.92 13.38 17.43
N GLU A 132 -2.63 13.97 16.47
CA GLU A 132 -2.33 15.28 15.90
C GLU A 132 -2.47 16.41 16.93
N THR A 133 -3.46 16.29 17.82
CA THR A 133 -3.65 17.26 18.90
C THR A 133 -2.50 17.20 19.90
N ILE A 134 -2.12 16.01 20.37
CA ILE A 134 -0.97 15.80 21.27
C ILE A 134 0.31 16.32 20.63
N ALA A 135 0.55 16.02 19.34
CA ALA A 135 1.72 16.50 18.62
C ALA A 135 1.74 18.03 18.49
N SER A 136 0.60 18.66 18.23
CA SER A 136 0.47 20.12 18.15
C SER A 136 0.75 20.79 19.50
N GLU A 137 0.23 20.25 20.58
CA GLU A 137 0.46 20.74 21.95
C GLU A 137 1.94 20.62 22.33
N TRP A 138 2.55 19.49 22.02
CA TRP A 138 3.98 19.28 22.28
C TRP A 138 4.84 20.28 21.51
N LEU A 139 4.55 20.50 20.21
CA LEU A 139 5.26 21.48 19.40
C LEU A 139 5.12 22.89 19.98
N ALA A 140 3.92 23.28 20.38
CA ALA A 140 3.66 24.58 20.99
C ALA A 140 4.46 24.79 22.29
N GLN A 141 4.51 23.78 23.16
CA GLN A 141 5.28 23.78 24.41
C GLN A 141 6.78 23.85 24.18
N ASN A 142 7.27 23.33 23.03
CA ASN A 142 8.68 23.36 22.66
C ASN A 142 9.08 24.56 21.77
N GLY A 143 8.27 25.63 21.77
CA GLY A 143 8.59 26.90 21.13
C GLY A 143 8.32 26.95 19.62
N PHE A 144 7.49 26.04 19.10
CA PHE A 144 7.02 26.10 17.72
C PHE A 144 5.68 26.85 17.65
N SER A 145 5.48 27.63 16.60
CA SER A 145 4.19 28.19 16.22
C SER A 145 3.56 27.29 15.17
N ILE A 146 2.37 26.77 15.42
CA ILE A 146 1.60 26.00 14.43
C ILE A 146 1.10 27.00 13.39
N LEU A 147 1.46 26.79 12.13
CA LEU A 147 1.07 27.63 10.99
C LEU A 147 -0.21 27.09 10.36
N GLU A 148 -0.29 25.78 10.17
CA GLU A 148 -1.44 25.13 9.54
C GLU A 148 -1.56 23.69 9.99
N ARG A 149 -2.79 23.12 9.96
CA ARG A 149 -3.09 21.71 10.22
C ARG A 149 -3.86 21.13 9.04
N ASN A 150 -3.61 19.84 8.77
CA ASN A 150 -4.27 19.09 7.68
C ASN A 150 -4.11 19.78 6.30
N TRP A 151 -2.92 20.32 6.05
CA TRP A 151 -2.62 20.98 4.79
C TRP A 151 -2.57 19.97 3.65
N ARG A 152 -3.35 20.21 2.59
CA ARG A 152 -3.53 19.27 1.47
C ARG A 152 -3.22 19.90 0.13
N ILE A 153 -2.47 19.16 -0.67
CA ILE A 153 -2.38 19.36 -2.12
C ILE A 153 -2.74 18.05 -2.83
N LYS A 154 -2.95 18.10 -4.14
CA LYS A 154 -3.36 16.92 -4.95
C LYS A 154 -2.53 15.65 -4.72
N LEU A 155 -1.29 15.77 -4.25
CA LEU A 155 -0.31 14.69 -4.18
C LEU A 155 0.12 14.32 -2.75
N CYS A 156 -0.13 15.18 -1.76
CA CYS A 156 0.22 14.88 -0.38
C CYS A 156 -0.66 15.62 0.63
N GLU A 157 -0.69 15.08 1.84
CA GLU A 157 -1.29 15.66 3.03
C GLU A 157 -0.20 15.83 4.08
N ILE A 158 -0.16 16.98 4.76
CA ILE A 158 0.75 17.26 5.87
C ILE A 158 -0.11 17.60 7.07
N ASP A 159 -0.01 16.77 8.11
CA ASP A 159 -0.86 16.85 9.29
C ASP A 159 -0.63 18.15 10.09
N ILE A 160 0.64 18.57 10.22
CA ILE A 160 1.01 19.76 10.96
C ILE A 160 2.14 20.51 10.24
N VAL A 161 1.94 21.80 9.99
CA VAL A 161 2.98 22.74 9.54
C VAL A 161 3.31 23.66 10.70
N ALA A 162 4.56 23.65 11.16
CA ALA A 162 4.98 24.43 12.30
C ALA A 162 6.31 25.16 12.04
N GLN A 163 6.49 26.34 12.62
CA GLN A 163 7.70 27.14 12.56
C GLN A 163 8.30 27.33 13.95
N LYS A 164 9.60 27.13 14.10
CA LYS A 164 10.29 27.37 15.35
C LYS A 164 10.44 28.89 15.58
N LYS A 165 10.03 29.38 16.74
CA LYS A 165 10.22 30.79 17.11
C LYS A 165 11.71 31.10 17.16
N GLY A 166 12.17 32.07 16.36
CA GLY A 166 13.57 32.53 16.34
C GLY A 166 14.46 31.83 15.31
N ALA A 167 13.95 30.98 14.42
CA ALA A 167 14.66 30.54 13.24
C ALA A 167 14.27 31.44 12.06
N ILE A 168 15.23 32.23 11.60
CA ILE A 168 15.19 32.94 10.30
C ILE A 168 15.72 31.96 9.24
#